data_e97f52a2dc4457076cf70e1364a86596
#
_entry.id   e97f52a2dc4457076cf70e1364a86596
#
_cell.length_a   1.000
_cell.length_b   1.000
_cell.length_c   1.000
_cell.angle_alpha   90.00
_cell.angle_beta   90.00
_cell.angle_gamma   90.00
#
_symmetry.space_group_name_H-M   'P 1'
#
loop_
_entity.id
_entity.type
_entity.pdbx_description
1 polymer ?
#
loop_
_entity_poly.entity_id
_entity_poly.type
_entity_poly.pdbx_seq_one_letter_code
_entity_poly.pdbx_strand_id
1 'polypeptide(L)'
;MKLKALSTAMILAIVPMTGAFAAGYDRSGQSIAAFLQPGNYFEAGISVVDASISGQSTRLAAGLASQSTGDIAIDYYFPAAALKLQLTDNFSFGLLYDQPFGADAEYNTPNLNFTEEVTTENLTFLFGFQPNQNWNFYAGPVIQTAEGEFSLRGLVYGGPGAFGSYDATMKKDTELGWIAGLAYQIPENALKASLTYRSEVKH
;
A
#
# COMPACT_ATOMS: atom_id res chain seq x y z
N MET A 1 0.20 -30.53 -25.88
CA MET A 1 0.63 -29.14 -26.08
C MET A 1 0.03 -28.09 -25.11
N LYS A 2 -0.95 -28.46 -24.26
CA LYS A 2 -1.64 -27.49 -23.37
C LYS A 2 -0.91 -27.20 -22.04
N LEU A 3 -0.03 -28.09 -21.57
CA LEU A 3 0.71 -27.90 -20.31
C LEU A 3 1.81 -26.82 -20.39
N LYS A 4 2.43 -26.64 -21.55
CA LYS A 4 3.52 -25.64 -21.74
C LYS A 4 3.00 -24.18 -21.70
N ALA A 5 1.78 -23.96 -22.18
CA ALA A 5 1.15 -22.64 -22.15
C ALA A 5 0.74 -22.23 -20.72
N LEU A 6 0.30 -23.18 -19.91
CA LEU A 6 -0.07 -22.95 -18.50
C LEU A 6 1.19 -22.60 -17.66
N SER A 7 2.31 -23.30 -17.91
CA SER A 7 3.58 -23.05 -17.23
C SER A 7 4.17 -21.68 -17.59
N THR A 8 4.00 -21.24 -18.83
CA THR A 8 4.48 -19.90 -19.27
C THR A 8 3.61 -18.78 -18.69
N ALA A 9 2.29 -18.98 -18.56
CA ALA A 9 1.40 -18.02 -17.95
C ALA A 9 1.65 -17.89 -16.42
N MET A 10 1.96 -18.99 -15.73
CA MET A 10 2.36 -18.97 -14.31
C MET A 10 3.70 -18.27 -14.09
N ILE A 11 4.67 -18.43 -14.99
CA ILE A 11 5.98 -17.76 -14.87
C ILE A 11 5.86 -16.25 -15.10
N LEU A 12 4.97 -15.79 -15.97
CA LEU A 12 4.69 -14.35 -16.17
C LEU A 12 3.97 -13.71 -14.98
N ALA A 13 3.23 -14.49 -14.19
CA ALA A 13 2.58 -14.00 -12.96
C ALA A 13 3.55 -13.84 -11.77
N ILE A 14 4.79 -14.36 -11.88
CA ILE A 14 5.82 -14.34 -10.81
C ILE A 14 6.95 -13.35 -11.15
N VAL A 15 6.85 -12.57 -12.21
CA VAL A 15 7.86 -11.52 -12.46
C VAL A 15 7.70 -10.47 -11.35
N PRO A 16 8.64 -10.37 -10.39
CA PRO A 16 8.58 -9.30 -9.40
C PRO A 16 8.77 -8.00 -10.16
N MET A 17 7.75 -7.17 -10.16
CA MET A 17 7.87 -5.80 -10.63
C MET A 17 8.79 -5.10 -9.62
N THR A 18 10.04 -4.91 -10.02
CA THR A 18 11.07 -4.27 -9.20
C THR A 18 10.79 -2.77 -9.06
N GLY A 19 9.86 -2.43 -8.20
CA GLY A 19 9.66 -1.10 -7.64
C GLY A 19 9.98 -1.10 -6.15
N ALA A 20 11.17 -1.61 -5.79
CA ALA A 20 11.48 -2.01 -4.42
C ALA A 20 11.78 -0.86 -3.43
N PHE A 21 11.64 0.40 -3.80
CA PHE A 21 11.96 1.50 -2.89
C PHE A 21 10.81 1.97 -2.00
N ALA A 22 9.58 1.61 -2.31
CA ALA A 22 8.41 1.91 -1.47
C ALA A 22 7.82 0.67 -0.76
N ALA A 23 8.44 -0.50 -0.90
CA ALA A 23 7.90 -1.75 -0.37
C ALA A 23 7.77 -1.78 1.16
N GLY A 24 8.56 -0.96 1.89
CA GLY A 24 8.46 -0.85 3.35
C GLY A 24 7.22 -0.09 3.83
N TYR A 25 6.59 0.67 2.97
CA TYR A 25 5.39 1.44 3.27
C TYR A 25 4.12 0.87 2.63
N ASP A 26 4.23 -0.15 1.77
CA ASP A 26 3.07 -0.74 1.07
C ASP A 26 2.27 -1.63 2.02
N ARG A 27 0.98 -1.29 2.23
CA ARG A 27 0.06 -2.02 3.10
C ARG A 27 -1.00 -2.80 2.34
N SER A 28 -1.57 -2.22 1.28
CA SER A 28 -2.77 -2.79 0.64
C SER A 28 -2.52 -3.46 -0.72
N GLY A 29 -1.35 -3.21 -1.33
CA GLY A 29 -1.07 -3.63 -2.71
C GLY A 29 -2.02 -3.02 -3.74
N GLN A 30 -2.92 -2.13 -3.36
CA GLN A 30 -3.85 -1.37 -4.19
C GLN A 30 -4.61 -2.24 -5.21
N SER A 31 -5.23 -3.33 -4.74
CA SER A 31 -5.87 -4.33 -5.59
C SER A 31 -7.03 -3.76 -6.41
N ILE A 32 -7.10 -4.17 -7.68
CA ILE A 32 -8.22 -3.88 -8.59
C ILE A 32 -9.22 -5.04 -8.68
N ALA A 33 -8.98 -6.13 -7.96
CA ALA A 33 -9.71 -7.40 -8.11
C ALA A 33 -11.22 -7.28 -7.88
N ALA A 34 -11.64 -6.45 -6.93
CA ALA A 34 -13.05 -6.18 -6.65
C ALA A 34 -13.78 -5.56 -7.85
N PHE A 35 -13.14 -4.60 -8.52
CA PHE A 35 -13.71 -3.98 -9.71
C PHE A 35 -13.84 -4.94 -10.90
N LEU A 36 -13.03 -5.98 -10.95
CA LEU A 36 -13.05 -6.98 -12.00
C LEU A 36 -14.02 -8.15 -11.74
N GLN A 37 -14.80 -8.09 -10.66
CA GLN A 37 -15.84 -9.10 -10.38
C GLN A 37 -17.02 -8.96 -11.37
N PRO A 38 -17.74 -10.04 -11.68
CA PRO A 38 -18.91 -9.98 -12.54
C PRO A 38 -20.08 -9.28 -11.85
N GLY A 39 -20.89 -8.55 -12.63
CA GLY A 39 -22.12 -7.90 -12.16
C GLY A 39 -21.87 -6.80 -11.11
N ASN A 40 -22.86 -6.59 -10.23
CA ASN A 40 -22.70 -5.74 -9.06
C ASN A 40 -21.93 -6.48 -7.99
N TYR A 41 -21.00 -5.78 -7.35
CA TYR A 41 -20.15 -6.40 -6.33
C TYR A 41 -19.86 -5.40 -5.20
N PHE A 42 -19.85 -5.90 -3.98
CA PHE A 42 -19.47 -5.14 -2.80
C PHE A 42 -18.62 -6.02 -1.89
N GLU A 43 -17.55 -5.45 -1.39
CA GLU A 43 -16.76 -6.03 -0.30
C GLU A 43 -16.31 -4.94 0.67
N ALA A 44 -16.15 -5.31 1.92
CA ALA A 44 -15.51 -4.49 2.93
C ALA A 44 -14.81 -5.39 3.94
N GLY A 45 -13.68 -4.92 4.45
CA GLY A 45 -12.90 -5.68 5.40
C GLY A 45 -11.94 -4.81 6.19
N ILE A 46 -11.36 -5.40 7.23
CA ILE A 46 -10.28 -4.82 8.02
C ILE A 46 -9.16 -5.85 8.04
N SER A 47 -7.97 -5.43 7.65
CA SER A 47 -6.75 -6.21 7.83
C SER A 47 -6.09 -5.78 9.13
N VAL A 48 -5.67 -6.78 9.92
CA VAL A 48 -4.90 -6.56 11.15
C VAL A 48 -3.52 -7.17 10.93
N VAL A 49 -2.49 -6.39 11.20
CA VAL A 49 -1.09 -6.83 11.10
C VAL A 49 -0.50 -6.81 12.50
N ASP A 50 -0.17 -8.00 12.98
CA ASP A 50 0.61 -8.24 14.19
C ASP A 50 2.06 -8.39 13.75
N ALA A 51 2.85 -7.32 13.92
CA ALA A 51 4.20 -7.22 13.41
C ALA A 51 5.21 -7.31 14.55
N SER A 52 6.30 -8.02 14.33
CA SER A 52 7.44 -8.07 15.28
C SER A 52 8.74 -7.86 14.54
N ILE A 53 9.41 -6.76 14.84
CA ILE A 53 10.70 -6.40 14.25
C ILE A 53 11.67 -6.06 15.37
N SER A 54 12.74 -6.82 15.47
CA SER A 54 13.79 -6.57 16.45
C SER A 54 15.17 -6.54 15.81
N GLY A 55 16.07 -5.81 16.41
CA GLY A 55 17.43 -5.67 15.92
C GLY A 55 18.42 -5.28 17.00
N GLN A 56 19.63 -4.97 16.58
CA GLN A 56 20.66 -4.42 17.44
C GLN A 56 21.19 -3.12 16.84
N SER A 57 21.26 -2.07 17.66
CA SER A 57 21.92 -0.84 17.25
C SER A 57 23.41 -1.11 17.06
N THR A 58 23.97 -0.68 15.94
CA THR A 58 25.41 -0.55 15.79
C THR A 58 25.87 0.67 16.62
N ARG A 59 27.16 0.72 16.97
CA ARG A 59 27.72 1.83 17.77
C ARG A 59 27.33 3.19 17.20
N LEU A 60 26.45 3.92 17.88
CA LEU A 60 26.04 5.26 17.52
C LEU A 60 27.13 6.30 17.75
N ALA A 61 28.09 6.02 18.68
CA ALA A 61 29.27 6.82 18.96
C ALA A 61 30.37 5.96 19.56
N ALA A 62 31.62 6.45 19.52
CA ALA A 62 32.75 5.79 20.17
C ALA A 62 32.49 5.66 21.67
N GLY A 63 32.46 4.41 22.18
CA GLY A 63 32.24 4.13 23.60
C GLY A 63 30.85 3.64 24.00
N LEU A 64 29.83 3.72 23.09
CA LEU A 64 28.53 3.13 23.36
C LEU A 64 28.50 1.68 22.89
N ALA A 65 28.04 0.79 23.76
CA ALA A 65 27.85 -0.62 23.43
C ALA A 65 26.66 -0.79 22.47
N SER A 66 26.72 -1.82 21.64
CA SER A 66 25.55 -2.26 20.87
C SER A 66 24.42 -2.64 21.82
N GLN A 67 23.23 -2.16 21.55
CA GLN A 67 22.03 -2.43 22.35
C GLN A 67 20.94 -3.07 21.48
N SER A 68 20.15 -3.96 22.08
CA SER A 68 18.93 -4.46 21.43
C SER A 68 17.93 -3.31 21.29
N THR A 69 17.28 -3.26 20.14
CA THR A 69 16.18 -2.29 19.89
C THR A 69 14.89 -2.70 20.60
N GLY A 70 14.79 -3.96 21.07
CA GLY A 70 13.51 -4.54 21.41
C GLY A 70 12.63 -4.75 20.17
N ASP A 71 11.35 -4.95 20.37
CA ASP A 71 10.37 -4.90 19.29
C ASP A 71 10.06 -3.43 18.98
N ILE A 72 10.26 -3.05 17.73
CA ILE A 72 10.05 -1.67 17.24
C ILE A 72 8.82 -1.55 16.34
N ALA A 73 8.20 -2.68 15.98
CA ALA A 73 6.99 -2.67 15.21
C ALA A 73 5.79 -2.38 16.11
N ILE A 74 4.85 -1.62 15.59
CA ILE A 74 3.54 -1.40 16.22
C ILE A 74 2.52 -2.19 15.40
N ASP A 75 1.63 -2.88 16.10
CA ASP A 75 0.49 -3.53 15.46
C ASP A 75 -0.42 -2.48 14.85
N TYR A 76 -0.86 -2.71 13.63
CA TYR A 76 -1.74 -1.78 12.96
C TYR A 76 -2.88 -2.48 12.21
N TYR A 77 -3.90 -1.72 11.91
CA TYR A 77 -5.03 -2.18 11.12
C TYR A 77 -5.32 -1.18 10.00
N PHE A 78 -5.81 -1.71 8.89
CA PHE A 78 -6.25 -0.86 7.78
C PHE A 78 -7.55 -1.38 7.18
N PRO A 79 -8.59 -0.53 7.12
CA PRO A 79 -9.84 -0.86 6.47
C PRO A 79 -9.71 -0.76 4.94
N ALA A 80 -10.50 -1.57 4.24
CA ALA A 80 -10.68 -1.47 2.81
C ALA A 80 -12.13 -1.73 2.45
N ALA A 81 -12.62 -1.07 1.41
CA ALA A 81 -13.96 -1.29 0.88
C ALA A 81 -13.99 -1.08 -0.62
N ALA A 82 -14.81 -1.86 -1.31
CA ALA A 82 -14.99 -1.74 -2.74
C ALA A 82 -16.45 -1.93 -3.12
N LEU A 83 -16.95 -1.05 -3.99
CA LEU A 83 -18.25 -1.14 -4.61
C LEU A 83 -18.07 -1.13 -6.13
N LYS A 84 -18.69 -2.09 -6.81
CA LYS A 84 -18.83 -2.07 -8.27
C LYS A 84 -20.29 -2.12 -8.64
N LEU A 85 -20.70 -1.27 -9.56
CA LEU A 85 -22.03 -1.24 -10.18
C LEU A 85 -21.90 -1.50 -11.68
N GLN A 86 -22.60 -2.51 -12.15
CA GLN A 86 -22.77 -2.76 -13.58
C GLN A 86 -23.92 -1.91 -14.09
N LEU A 87 -23.60 -0.80 -14.77
CA LEU A 87 -24.61 0.18 -15.20
C LEU A 87 -25.36 -0.28 -16.45
N THR A 88 -24.64 -0.92 -17.37
CA THR A 88 -25.16 -1.56 -18.57
C THR A 88 -24.36 -2.84 -18.86
N ASP A 89 -24.68 -3.56 -19.91
CA ASP A 89 -23.90 -4.75 -20.31
C ASP A 89 -22.44 -4.42 -20.62
N ASN A 90 -22.15 -3.19 -21.03
CA ASN A 90 -20.80 -2.79 -21.43
C ASN A 90 -20.14 -1.78 -20.48
N PHE A 91 -20.88 -1.11 -19.60
CA PHE A 91 -20.33 -0.05 -18.74
C PHE A 91 -20.50 -0.37 -17.26
N SER A 92 -19.44 -0.13 -16.52
CA SER A 92 -19.43 -0.27 -15.06
C SER A 92 -18.83 0.96 -14.37
N PHE A 93 -19.22 1.16 -13.12
CA PHE A 93 -18.69 2.15 -12.21
C PHE A 93 -18.14 1.44 -10.98
N GLY A 94 -17.04 1.93 -10.44
CA GLY A 94 -16.44 1.42 -9.21
C GLY A 94 -16.02 2.53 -8.27
N LEU A 95 -16.11 2.24 -6.99
CA LEU A 95 -15.58 3.05 -5.91
C LEU A 95 -14.76 2.15 -5.00
N LEU A 96 -13.46 2.44 -4.84
CA LEU A 96 -12.57 1.69 -3.98
C LEU A 96 -11.98 2.63 -2.94
N TYR A 97 -11.98 2.17 -1.70
CA TYR A 97 -11.30 2.80 -0.57
C TYR A 97 -10.26 1.85 -0.01
N ASP A 98 -9.05 2.33 0.17
CA ASP A 98 -7.97 1.59 0.82
C ASP A 98 -6.95 2.54 1.47
N GLN A 99 -6.11 1.99 2.33
CA GLN A 99 -4.97 2.67 2.94
C GLN A 99 -3.67 2.04 2.38
N PRO A 100 -3.18 2.52 1.23
CA PRO A 100 -2.15 1.81 0.49
C PRO A 100 -0.76 1.88 1.11
N PHE A 101 -0.44 2.99 1.76
CA PHE A 101 0.87 3.21 2.34
C PHE A 101 0.76 3.65 3.80
N GLY A 102 1.76 3.27 4.58
CA GLY A 102 1.89 3.70 5.95
C GLY A 102 3.09 3.09 6.64
N ALA A 103 3.51 3.72 7.71
CA ALA A 103 4.56 3.24 8.61
C ALA A 103 4.17 3.54 10.03
N ASP A 104 4.35 2.56 10.91
CA ASP A 104 4.22 2.73 12.35
C ASP A 104 5.43 2.07 13.00
N ALA A 105 6.29 2.88 13.60
CA ALA A 105 7.49 2.40 14.27
C ALA A 105 7.76 3.17 15.55
N GLU A 106 8.11 2.47 16.60
CA GLU A 106 8.50 3.05 17.88
C GLU A 106 9.80 2.46 18.38
N TYR A 107 10.83 3.30 18.46
CA TYR A 107 12.07 2.98 19.14
C TYR A 107 12.04 3.56 20.54
N ASN A 108 12.04 2.70 21.55
CA ASN A 108 11.98 3.11 22.94
C ASN A 108 13.11 2.45 23.75
N THR A 109 14.34 2.87 23.48
CA THR A 109 15.51 2.44 24.23
C THR A 109 16.16 3.63 24.93
N PRO A 110 16.99 3.42 25.97
CA PRO A 110 17.60 4.53 26.71
C PRO A 110 18.38 5.54 25.86
N ASN A 111 18.87 5.13 24.70
CA ASN A 111 19.71 5.95 23.83
C ASN A 111 19.06 6.24 22.48
N LEU A 112 17.95 5.61 22.15
CA LEU A 112 17.27 5.74 20.89
C LEU A 112 15.77 5.80 21.19
N ASN A 113 15.20 7.00 21.12
CA ASN A 113 13.77 7.20 21.27
C ASN A 113 13.29 7.98 20.05
N PHE A 114 12.49 7.30 19.24
CA PHE A 114 12.00 7.79 17.96
C PHE A 114 10.66 7.16 17.68
N THR A 115 9.71 7.95 17.25
CA THR A 115 8.40 7.47 16.79
C THR A 115 8.16 8.01 15.38
N GLU A 116 7.72 7.14 14.51
CA GLU A 116 7.28 7.47 13.16
C GLU A 116 5.90 6.88 12.92
N GLU A 117 4.97 7.73 12.53
CA GLU A 117 3.64 7.35 12.09
C GLU A 117 3.34 8.05 10.77
N VAL A 118 3.05 7.28 9.73
CA VAL A 118 2.64 7.78 8.42
C VAL A 118 1.41 7.01 7.97
N THR A 119 0.36 7.72 7.61
CA THR A 119 -0.87 7.12 7.11
C THR A 119 -1.30 7.76 5.80
N THR A 120 -1.73 6.93 4.87
CA THR A 120 -2.35 7.38 3.63
C THR A 120 -3.73 6.76 3.45
N GLU A 121 -4.61 7.48 2.79
CA GLU A 121 -5.94 7.02 2.42
C GLU A 121 -6.17 7.27 0.94
N ASN A 122 -6.71 6.28 0.23
CA ASN A 122 -7.07 6.40 -1.18
C ASN A 122 -8.57 6.23 -1.37
N LEU A 123 -9.15 7.11 -2.15
CA LEU A 123 -10.47 6.95 -2.73
C LEU A 123 -10.34 6.95 -4.24
N THR A 124 -10.61 5.78 -4.85
CA THR A 124 -10.47 5.57 -6.30
C THR A 124 -11.85 5.44 -6.95
N PHE A 125 -12.10 6.27 -7.94
CA PHE A 125 -13.28 6.17 -8.80
C PHE A 125 -12.88 5.50 -10.11
N LEU A 126 -13.64 4.51 -10.54
CA LEU A 126 -13.35 3.76 -11.76
C LEU A 126 -14.54 3.75 -12.70
N PHE A 127 -14.26 3.98 -13.97
CA PHE A 127 -15.18 3.78 -15.06
C PHE A 127 -14.64 2.67 -15.93
N GLY A 128 -15.44 1.62 -16.13
CA GLY A 128 -15.09 0.45 -16.92
C GLY A 128 -15.89 0.35 -18.19
N PHE A 129 -15.21 -0.09 -19.24
CA PHE A 129 -15.81 -0.42 -20.53
C PHE A 129 -15.47 -1.86 -20.94
N GLN A 130 -16.50 -2.67 -21.12
CA GLN A 130 -16.41 -4.07 -21.48
C GLN A 130 -17.03 -4.30 -22.87
N PRO A 131 -16.25 -4.23 -23.97
CA PRO A 131 -16.78 -4.42 -25.31
C PRO A 131 -17.29 -5.85 -25.56
N ASN A 132 -16.79 -6.81 -24.78
CA ASN A 132 -17.21 -8.22 -24.80
C ASN A 132 -16.87 -8.90 -23.48
N GLN A 133 -17.15 -10.18 -23.35
CA GLN A 133 -16.92 -10.97 -22.12
C GLN A 133 -15.46 -11.15 -21.74
N ASN A 134 -14.51 -10.91 -22.66
CA ASN A 134 -13.10 -11.15 -22.45
C ASN A 134 -12.32 -9.89 -22.05
N TRP A 135 -12.70 -8.71 -22.50
CA TRP A 135 -11.97 -7.48 -22.31
C TRP A 135 -12.68 -6.51 -21.37
N ASN A 136 -11.92 -5.93 -20.45
CA ASN A 136 -12.36 -4.83 -19.61
C ASN A 136 -11.28 -3.75 -19.60
N PHE A 137 -11.62 -2.56 -20.06
CA PHE A 137 -10.77 -1.35 -19.99
C PHE A 137 -11.33 -0.46 -18.90
N TYR A 138 -10.46 0.10 -18.09
CA TYR A 138 -10.89 0.95 -16.98
C TYR A 138 -9.95 2.12 -16.75
N ALA A 139 -10.49 3.22 -16.29
CA ALA A 139 -9.74 4.41 -15.90
C ALA A 139 -10.55 5.26 -14.92
N GLY A 140 -9.85 6.14 -14.20
CA GLY A 140 -10.50 7.10 -13.34
C GLY A 140 -9.58 7.91 -12.44
N PRO A 141 -10.12 8.89 -11.71
CA PRO A 141 -9.36 9.67 -10.75
C PRO A 141 -9.13 8.89 -9.44
N VAL A 142 -8.02 9.23 -8.80
CA VAL A 142 -7.65 8.80 -7.45
C VAL A 142 -7.49 10.04 -6.59
N ILE A 143 -8.16 10.08 -5.45
CA ILE A 143 -7.94 11.07 -4.41
C ILE A 143 -7.11 10.40 -3.33
N GLN A 144 -5.91 10.92 -3.08
CA GLN A 144 -5.04 10.42 -2.02
C GLN A 144 -4.84 11.48 -0.95
N THR A 145 -4.96 11.09 0.30
CA THR A 145 -4.54 11.90 1.43
C THR A 145 -3.34 11.26 2.11
N ALA A 146 -2.44 12.10 2.61
CA ALA A 146 -1.30 11.68 3.42
C ALA A 146 -1.19 12.56 4.67
N GLU A 147 -0.84 11.95 5.79
CA GLU A 147 -0.51 12.63 7.04
C GLU A 147 0.56 11.84 7.79
N GLY A 148 1.30 12.49 8.68
CA GLY A 148 2.33 11.81 9.44
C GLY A 148 2.81 12.58 10.64
N GLU A 149 3.38 11.86 11.61
CA GLU A 149 4.00 12.40 12.80
C GLU A 149 5.37 11.77 13.03
N PHE A 150 6.30 12.60 13.43
CA PHE A 150 7.66 12.18 13.79
C PHE A 150 8.03 12.75 15.14
N SER A 151 8.62 11.94 16.00
CA SER A 151 9.22 12.42 17.23
C SER A 151 10.64 11.90 17.40
N LEU A 152 11.58 12.77 17.72
CA LEU A 152 12.97 12.44 18.02
C LEU A 152 13.31 12.93 19.43
N ARG A 153 13.99 12.08 20.21
CA ARG A 153 14.37 12.39 21.60
C ARG A 153 15.81 12.01 21.88
N GLY A 154 16.42 12.72 22.83
CA GLY A 154 17.72 12.38 23.39
C GLY A 154 18.85 12.34 22.37
N LEU A 155 19.58 11.22 22.33
CA LEU A 155 20.75 11.05 21.47
C LEU A 155 20.44 11.05 19.97
N VAL A 156 19.20 10.75 19.57
CA VAL A 156 18.77 10.81 18.17
C VAL A 156 18.70 12.26 17.69
N TYR A 157 18.38 13.18 18.62
CA TYR A 157 18.32 14.59 18.34
C TYR A 157 19.37 15.36 19.12
N GLY A 158 20.53 15.56 18.53
CA GLY A 158 21.59 16.44 19.09
C GLY A 158 22.84 15.72 19.60
N GLY A 159 22.92 14.39 19.55
CA GLY A 159 24.11 13.61 19.88
C GLY A 159 24.35 13.42 21.40
N PRO A 160 25.53 12.91 21.79
CA PRO A 160 25.85 12.61 23.18
C PRO A 160 25.77 13.84 24.09
N GLY A 161 25.01 13.73 25.19
CA GLY A 161 24.82 14.80 26.17
C GLY A 161 23.75 15.83 25.77
N ALA A 162 23.10 15.70 24.63
CA ALA A 162 21.99 16.55 24.26
C ALA A 162 20.67 16.01 24.82
N PHE A 163 19.91 16.87 25.45
CA PHE A 163 18.56 16.59 25.98
C PHE A 163 17.50 17.30 25.13
N GLY A 164 17.68 17.26 23.82
CA GLY A 164 16.76 17.86 22.89
C GLY A 164 15.55 17.02 22.59
N SER A 165 14.50 17.65 22.10
CA SER A 165 13.33 17.01 21.51
C SER A 165 12.98 17.70 20.21
N TYR A 166 12.52 16.91 19.24
CA TYR A 166 12.00 17.40 17.98
C TYR A 166 10.69 16.69 17.69
N ASP A 167 9.66 17.47 17.44
CA ASP A 167 8.37 16.98 17.01
C ASP A 167 8.02 17.65 15.70
N ALA A 168 7.67 16.84 14.71
CA ALA A 168 7.20 17.30 13.42
C ALA A 168 5.88 16.63 13.08
N THR A 169 4.90 17.42 12.69
CA THR A 169 3.61 16.95 12.23
C THR A 169 3.47 17.35 10.77
N MET A 170 3.32 16.36 9.92
CA MET A 170 2.94 16.52 8.52
C MET A 170 1.43 16.62 8.48
N LYS A 171 0.91 17.84 8.24
CA LYS A 171 -0.53 18.07 8.18
C LYS A 171 -1.13 17.29 7.03
N LYS A 172 -2.38 16.86 7.24
CA LYS A 172 -3.17 16.18 6.21
C LYS A 172 -3.16 16.99 4.90
N ASP A 173 -2.61 16.38 3.88
CA ASP A 173 -2.53 16.90 2.51
C ASP A 173 -3.34 16.00 1.59
N THR A 174 -4.00 16.58 0.60
CA THR A 174 -4.91 15.85 -0.30
C THR A 174 -4.58 16.21 -1.74
N GLU A 175 -4.19 15.18 -2.49
CA GLU A 175 -3.76 15.34 -3.87
C GLU A 175 -4.52 14.40 -4.82
N LEU A 176 -4.47 14.75 -6.09
CA LEU A 176 -5.16 14.03 -7.17
C LEU A 176 -4.17 13.24 -8.01
N GLY A 177 -4.51 11.97 -8.22
CA GLY A 177 -3.88 11.10 -9.20
C GLY A 177 -4.91 10.53 -10.17
N TRP A 178 -4.46 9.61 -10.99
CA TRP A 178 -5.32 8.84 -11.88
C TRP A 178 -4.83 7.40 -12.03
N ILE A 179 -5.75 6.55 -12.44
CA ILE A 179 -5.50 5.14 -12.71
C ILE A 179 -6.06 4.80 -14.09
N ALA A 180 -5.36 3.94 -14.82
CA ALA A 180 -5.88 3.32 -16.03
C ALA A 180 -5.37 1.89 -16.16
N GLY A 181 -6.16 1.04 -16.78
CA GLY A 181 -5.74 -0.34 -16.96
C GLY A 181 -6.66 -1.11 -17.90
N LEU A 182 -6.27 -2.34 -18.11
CA LEU A 182 -7.03 -3.32 -18.88
C LEU A 182 -6.97 -4.69 -18.21
N ALA A 183 -8.02 -5.46 -18.37
CA ALA A 183 -8.06 -6.85 -17.99
C ALA A 183 -8.54 -7.71 -19.15
N TYR A 184 -7.94 -8.89 -19.25
CA TYR A 184 -8.37 -9.94 -20.15
C TYR A 184 -8.76 -11.19 -19.35
N GLN A 185 -9.90 -11.74 -19.66
CA GLN A 185 -10.40 -12.93 -18.98
C GLN A 185 -10.90 -13.98 -19.97
N ILE A 186 -10.78 -15.22 -19.57
CA ILE A 186 -11.37 -16.38 -20.24
C ILE A 186 -12.25 -17.06 -19.20
N PRO A 187 -13.56 -16.73 -19.15
CA PRO A 187 -14.45 -17.22 -18.08
C PRO A 187 -14.50 -18.76 -17.98
N GLU A 188 -14.48 -19.46 -19.13
CA GLU A 188 -14.55 -20.92 -19.21
C GLU A 188 -13.34 -21.60 -18.53
N ASN A 189 -12.23 -20.92 -18.45
CA ASN A 189 -10.99 -21.43 -17.86
C ASN A 189 -10.68 -20.81 -16.49
N ALA A 190 -11.57 -19.95 -15.97
CA ALA A 190 -11.33 -19.14 -14.77
C ALA A 190 -10.01 -18.36 -14.81
N LEU A 191 -9.54 -18.01 -16.00
CA LEU A 191 -8.32 -17.24 -16.21
C LEU A 191 -8.65 -15.76 -16.29
N LYS A 192 -7.94 -14.96 -15.50
CA LYS A 192 -8.01 -13.50 -15.55
C LYS A 192 -6.59 -12.91 -15.38
N ALA A 193 -6.24 -11.97 -16.24
CA ALA A 193 -5.02 -11.20 -16.15
C ALA A 193 -5.36 -9.71 -16.28
N SER A 194 -4.70 -8.87 -15.51
CA SER A 194 -4.87 -7.42 -15.58
C SER A 194 -3.54 -6.70 -15.55
N LEU A 195 -3.50 -5.56 -16.21
CA LEU A 195 -2.42 -4.61 -16.18
C LEU A 195 -2.99 -3.25 -15.78
N THR A 196 -2.45 -2.69 -14.71
CA THR A 196 -2.88 -1.43 -14.13
C THR A 196 -1.70 -0.48 -14.03
N TYR A 197 -1.90 0.76 -14.45
CA TYR A 197 -0.99 1.86 -14.22
C TYR A 197 -1.66 2.87 -13.28
N ARG A 198 -0.91 3.34 -12.29
CA ARG A 198 -1.29 4.46 -11.41
C ARG A 198 -0.29 5.59 -11.59
N SER A 199 -0.80 6.82 -11.66
CA SER A 199 0.06 7.98 -11.70
C SER A 199 0.78 8.16 -10.35
N GLU A 200 1.91 8.84 -10.39
CA GLU A 200 2.50 9.42 -9.18
C GLU A 200 1.52 10.42 -8.54
N VAL A 201 1.47 10.45 -7.21
CA VAL A 201 0.77 11.46 -6.41
C VAL A 201 1.86 12.15 -5.58
N LYS A 202 1.89 13.49 -5.62
CA LYS A 202 2.94 14.30 -4.96
C LYS A 202 2.33 15.04 -3.79
N HIS A 203 2.84 14.74 -2.62
CA HIS A 203 2.53 15.37 -1.33
C HIS A 203 3.68 16.27 -0.87
#